data_11becaee261de3585c7feb0bea49b137
#
_entry.id   11becaee261de3585c7feb0bea49b137
#
_cell.length_a   1.000
_cell.length_b   1.000
_cell.length_c   1.000
_cell.angle_alpha   90.00
_cell.angle_beta   90.00
_cell.angle_gamma   90.00
#
_symmetry.space_group_name_H-M   'P 1'
#
loop_
_entity.id
_entity.type
_entity.pdbx_description
1 polymer ?
#
loop_
_entity_poly.entity_id
_entity_poly.type
_entity_poly.pdbx_seq_one_letter_code
_entity_poly.pdbx_strand_id
1 'polypeptide(L)'
;MTLLTLAAIVLFVRLGLWQWHRAQEKTTLQQQFDAGSHSVTGLPSGSTDVLPRYAQVKLEGTYDSEHQFLLDNISHDARAGYEVLTPLRLTDGHTLMVNRGWLPLVGNRHQLPDVQFDSGAALTVTGRLDNLPVVGISLGHVPPQPGSQWPKLTSFPTMADLSVALGEPLDSRQLLLNPGEPHGFVREWQLNGFGPGRHLSYAVQWWGFATLALVLYGYLNWQRSAR
;
A
#
# COMPACT_ATOMS: atom_id res chain seq x y z
N MET A 1 22.11 24.56 32.47
CA MET A 1 21.01 24.98 31.59
C MET A 1 21.41 25.08 30.13
N THR A 2 22.52 25.73 29.78
CA THR A 2 23.01 25.93 28.40
C THR A 2 23.14 24.63 27.59
N LEU A 3 23.80 23.58 28.15
CA LEU A 3 23.98 22.29 27.47
C LEU A 3 22.65 21.60 27.16
N LEU A 4 21.70 21.65 28.10
CA LEU A 4 20.38 21.05 27.91
C LEU A 4 19.58 21.77 26.79
N THR A 5 19.63 23.11 26.77
CA THR A 5 18.97 23.90 25.71
C THR A 5 19.58 23.63 24.35
N LEU A 6 20.90 23.57 24.25
CA LEU A 6 21.59 23.23 22.99
C LEU A 6 21.23 21.82 22.51
N ALA A 7 21.20 20.85 23.43
CA ALA A 7 20.80 19.47 23.10
C ALA A 7 19.35 19.42 22.60
N ALA A 8 18.43 20.17 23.24
CA ALA A 8 17.04 20.27 22.79
C ALA A 8 16.91 20.90 21.39
N ILE A 9 17.63 21.98 21.13
CA ILE A 9 17.63 22.64 19.81
C ILE A 9 18.13 21.66 18.74
N VAL A 10 19.26 20.98 18.98
CA VAL A 10 19.80 19.99 18.04
C VAL A 10 18.79 18.86 17.78
N LEU A 11 18.14 18.35 18.83
CA LEU A 11 17.10 17.33 18.72
C LEU A 11 15.94 17.81 17.84
N PHE A 12 15.38 19.00 18.09
CA PHE A 12 14.27 19.54 17.34
C PHE A 12 14.63 19.78 15.86
N VAL A 13 15.83 20.29 15.58
CA VAL A 13 16.32 20.46 14.21
C VAL A 13 16.41 19.10 13.50
N ARG A 14 16.98 18.07 14.17
CA ARG A 14 17.08 16.71 13.64
C ARG A 14 15.70 16.10 13.34
N LEU A 15 14.75 16.26 14.25
CA LEU A 15 13.38 15.76 14.05
C LEU A 15 12.69 16.48 12.88
N GLY A 16 12.88 17.80 12.76
CA GLY A 16 12.38 18.57 11.62
C GLY A 16 12.95 18.10 10.29
N LEU A 17 14.27 17.88 10.21
CA LEU A 17 14.93 17.35 9.00
C LEU A 17 14.44 15.94 8.67
N TRP A 18 14.27 15.07 9.65
CA TRP A 18 13.73 13.73 9.45
C TRP A 18 12.32 13.77 8.86
N GLN A 19 11.44 14.60 9.40
CA GLN A 19 10.07 14.78 8.88
C GLN A 19 10.09 15.37 7.46
N TRP A 20 10.98 16.31 7.17
CA TRP A 20 11.16 16.86 5.83
C TRP A 20 11.55 15.77 4.81
N HIS A 21 12.53 14.93 5.14
CA HIS A 21 12.92 13.82 4.26
C HIS A 21 11.76 12.86 4.02
N ARG A 22 10.99 12.54 5.07
CA ARG A 22 9.79 11.71 4.95
C ARG A 22 8.73 12.34 4.05
N ALA A 23 8.53 13.66 4.13
CA ALA A 23 7.62 14.37 3.22
C ALA A 23 8.08 14.25 1.76
N GLN A 24 9.37 14.38 1.48
CA GLN A 24 9.93 14.23 0.13
C GLN A 24 9.74 12.82 -0.42
N GLU A 25 10.04 11.78 0.37
CA GLU A 25 9.79 10.39 -0.02
C GLU A 25 8.32 10.16 -0.39
N LYS A 26 7.39 10.66 0.43
CA LYS A 26 5.95 10.54 0.16
C LYS A 26 5.52 11.31 -1.08
N THR A 27 6.10 12.49 -1.32
CA THR A 27 5.85 13.27 -2.54
C THR A 27 6.30 12.50 -3.80
N THR A 28 7.48 11.90 -3.76
CA THR A 28 8.00 11.10 -4.88
C THR A 28 7.10 9.89 -5.15
N LEU A 29 6.66 9.17 -4.11
CA LEU A 29 5.72 8.06 -4.26
C LEU A 29 4.38 8.51 -4.86
N GLN A 30 3.86 9.67 -4.44
CA GLN A 30 2.64 10.25 -4.99
C GLN A 30 2.81 10.57 -6.49
N GLN A 31 3.92 11.20 -6.85
CA GLN A 31 4.22 11.51 -8.26
C GLN A 31 4.34 10.24 -9.11
N GLN A 32 4.99 9.19 -8.61
CA GLN A 32 5.07 7.90 -9.31
C GLN A 32 3.68 7.27 -9.48
N PHE A 33 2.86 7.34 -8.44
CA PHE A 33 1.49 6.86 -8.48
C PHE A 33 0.66 7.62 -9.53
N ASP A 34 0.74 8.94 -9.55
CA ASP A 34 -0.01 9.78 -10.49
C ASP A 34 0.51 9.64 -11.93
N ALA A 35 1.83 9.57 -12.13
CA ALA A 35 2.44 9.34 -13.44
C ALA A 35 2.06 7.97 -14.02
N GLY A 36 2.05 6.92 -13.20
CA GLY A 36 1.62 5.58 -13.61
C GLY A 36 0.18 5.53 -14.12
N SER A 37 -0.69 6.45 -13.70
CA SER A 37 -2.08 6.52 -14.15
C SER A 37 -2.22 6.92 -15.63
N HIS A 38 -1.23 7.55 -16.22
CA HIS A 38 -1.27 8.11 -17.57
C HIS A 38 -0.50 7.29 -18.62
N SER A 39 0.28 6.30 -18.20
CA SER A 39 1.11 5.49 -19.11
C SER A 39 0.65 4.03 -19.12
N VAL A 40 0.26 3.51 -20.27
CA VAL A 40 -0.07 2.10 -20.48
C VAL A 40 1.12 1.44 -21.14
N THR A 41 1.82 0.58 -20.42
CA THR A 41 2.96 -0.17 -20.91
C THR A 41 2.55 -1.66 -20.98
N GLY A 42 2.81 -2.30 -22.12
CA GLY A 42 2.69 -3.76 -22.22
C GLY A 42 3.67 -4.45 -21.26
N LEU A 43 3.32 -5.64 -20.79
CA LEU A 43 4.24 -6.43 -19.97
C LEU A 43 5.40 -6.92 -20.84
N PRO A 44 6.66 -6.58 -20.49
CA PRO A 44 7.80 -7.24 -21.13
C PRO A 44 7.75 -8.73 -20.79
N SER A 45 8.01 -9.60 -21.77
CA SER A 45 8.00 -11.03 -21.53
C SER A 45 8.91 -11.40 -20.36
N GLY A 46 8.33 -11.96 -19.32
CA GLY A 46 9.06 -12.63 -18.28
C GLY A 46 8.89 -12.17 -16.83
N SER A 47 8.60 -10.93 -16.49
CA SER A 47 8.37 -10.52 -15.10
C SER A 47 7.88 -9.10 -14.96
N THR A 48 7.02 -8.86 -13.96
CA THR A 48 6.62 -7.50 -13.56
C THR A 48 7.73 -6.72 -12.86
N ASP A 49 8.81 -7.38 -12.40
CA ASP A 49 9.90 -6.76 -11.64
C ASP A 49 10.69 -5.71 -12.42
N VAL A 50 10.74 -5.84 -13.74
CA VAL A 50 11.44 -4.89 -14.61
C VAL A 50 10.71 -3.56 -14.79
N LEU A 51 9.43 -3.51 -14.43
CA LEU A 51 8.63 -2.30 -14.52
C LEU A 51 8.67 -1.49 -13.21
N PRO A 52 8.53 -0.16 -13.27
CA PRO A 52 8.43 0.62 -12.05
C PRO A 52 7.17 0.26 -11.26
N ARG A 53 7.20 0.46 -9.96
CA ARG A 53 6.00 0.38 -9.11
C ARG A 53 4.98 1.40 -9.64
N TYR A 54 3.71 1.02 -9.62
CA TYR A 54 2.57 1.79 -10.14
C TYR A 54 2.53 1.93 -11.67
N ALA A 55 3.37 1.22 -12.42
CA ALA A 55 3.23 1.18 -13.87
C ALA A 55 1.83 0.71 -14.27
N GLN A 56 1.20 1.44 -15.19
CA GLN A 56 -0.07 1.04 -15.80
C GLN A 56 0.21 0.00 -16.89
N VAL A 57 -0.41 -1.15 -16.79
CA VAL A 57 -0.21 -2.25 -17.74
C VAL A 57 -1.54 -2.77 -18.28
N LYS A 58 -1.49 -3.28 -19.51
CA LYS A 58 -2.58 -3.97 -20.19
C LYS A 58 -2.16 -5.41 -20.45
N LEU A 59 -2.89 -6.37 -19.89
CA LEU A 59 -2.55 -7.79 -19.89
C LEU A 59 -3.68 -8.59 -20.48
N GLU A 60 -3.34 -9.72 -21.13
CA GLU A 60 -4.30 -10.69 -21.65
C GLU A 60 -4.13 -12.01 -20.91
N GLY A 61 -5.23 -12.57 -20.42
CA GLY A 61 -5.20 -13.81 -19.65
C GLY A 61 -6.59 -14.30 -19.29
N THR A 62 -6.63 -15.39 -18.56
CA THR A 62 -7.87 -16.02 -18.06
C THR A 62 -7.86 -15.99 -16.54
N TYR A 63 -8.92 -15.48 -15.93
CA TYR A 63 -9.07 -15.53 -14.49
C TYR A 63 -9.32 -16.96 -14.00
N ASP A 64 -8.73 -17.28 -12.85
CA ASP A 64 -9.14 -18.43 -12.04
C ASP A 64 -10.13 -17.98 -10.97
N SER A 65 -11.40 -17.97 -11.31
CA SER A 65 -12.47 -17.53 -10.40
C SER A 65 -12.80 -18.53 -9.30
N GLU A 66 -12.27 -19.75 -9.37
CA GLU A 66 -12.47 -20.78 -8.35
C GLU A 66 -11.49 -20.62 -7.16
N HIS A 67 -10.28 -20.12 -7.42
CA HIS A 67 -9.21 -20.05 -6.44
C HIS A 67 -8.90 -18.60 -6.03
N GLN A 68 -9.81 -17.96 -5.31
CA GLN A 68 -9.68 -16.56 -4.91
C GLN A 68 -9.28 -16.41 -3.44
N PHE A 69 -8.62 -15.27 -3.13
CA PHE A 69 -8.26 -14.92 -1.76
C PHE A 69 -9.00 -13.66 -1.32
N LEU A 70 -9.39 -13.64 -0.06
CA LEU A 70 -9.97 -12.47 0.61
C LEU A 70 -8.94 -11.92 1.60
N LEU A 71 -8.44 -10.72 1.34
CA LEU A 71 -7.58 -10.01 2.28
C LEU A 71 -8.46 -9.38 3.36
N ASP A 72 -8.41 -9.90 4.57
CA ASP A 72 -9.14 -9.39 5.74
C ASP A 72 -8.44 -8.14 6.33
N ASN A 73 -9.16 -7.48 7.22
CA ASN A 73 -8.71 -6.28 7.94
C ASN A 73 -8.43 -5.06 7.05
N ILE A 74 -9.04 -5.00 5.87
CA ILE A 74 -9.00 -3.83 5.01
C ILE A 74 -10.23 -2.96 5.31
N SER A 75 -9.98 -1.70 5.67
CA SER A 75 -11.04 -0.73 5.94
C SER A 75 -11.16 0.25 4.79
N HIS A 76 -12.40 0.50 4.35
CA HIS A 76 -12.75 1.53 3.39
C HIS A 76 -13.90 2.36 3.95
N ASP A 77 -13.79 3.68 3.95
CA ASP A 77 -14.77 4.61 4.56
C ASP A 77 -15.19 4.22 5.99
N ALA A 78 -14.20 3.89 6.82
CA ALA A 78 -14.38 3.42 8.21
C ALA A 78 -15.22 2.14 8.36
N ARG A 79 -15.46 1.39 7.28
CA ARG A 79 -16.12 0.09 7.29
C ARG A 79 -15.10 -1.02 7.10
N ALA A 80 -15.20 -2.07 7.93
CA ALA A 80 -14.38 -3.27 7.74
C ALA A 80 -14.85 -4.06 6.51
N GLY A 81 -13.92 -4.68 5.81
CA GLY A 81 -14.21 -5.47 4.62
C GLY A 81 -13.01 -6.26 4.15
N TYR A 82 -13.10 -6.69 2.92
CA TYR A 82 -12.10 -7.53 2.25
C TYR A 82 -11.67 -6.90 0.93
N GLU A 83 -10.41 -7.05 0.57
CA GLU A 83 -10.00 -6.95 -0.83
C GLU A 83 -9.97 -8.33 -1.46
N VAL A 84 -10.39 -8.43 -2.72
CA VAL A 84 -10.49 -9.69 -3.46
C VAL A 84 -9.32 -9.84 -4.39
N LEU A 85 -8.49 -10.86 -4.14
CA LEU A 85 -7.40 -11.24 -5.04
C LEU A 85 -7.82 -12.45 -5.86
N THR A 86 -7.71 -12.34 -7.19
CA THR A 86 -8.04 -13.41 -8.13
C THR A 86 -6.83 -13.69 -9.02
N PRO A 87 -6.37 -14.95 -9.16
CA PRO A 87 -5.30 -15.27 -10.09
C PRO A 87 -5.72 -15.00 -11.53
N LEU A 88 -4.83 -14.39 -12.29
CA LEU A 88 -4.93 -14.20 -13.74
C LEU A 88 -3.80 -14.99 -14.40
N ARG A 89 -4.14 -16.07 -15.12
CA ARG A 89 -3.17 -16.84 -15.90
C ARG A 89 -2.97 -16.16 -17.23
N LEU A 90 -1.78 -15.60 -17.43
CA LEU A 90 -1.40 -14.88 -18.64
C LEU A 90 -1.12 -15.83 -19.80
N THR A 91 -1.20 -15.33 -21.00
CA THR A 91 -0.94 -16.09 -22.22
C THR A 91 0.50 -16.57 -22.37
N ASP A 92 1.44 -15.97 -21.65
CA ASP A 92 2.85 -16.34 -21.59
C ASP A 92 3.18 -17.42 -20.54
N GLY A 93 2.17 -17.90 -19.81
CA GLY A 93 2.30 -18.93 -18.78
C GLY A 93 2.59 -18.43 -17.37
N HIS A 94 2.73 -17.12 -17.16
CA HIS A 94 2.85 -16.53 -15.83
C HIS A 94 1.49 -16.35 -15.16
N THR A 95 1.45 -16.43 -13.84
CA THR A 95 0.25 -16.14 -13.06
C THR A 95 0.46 -14.90 -12.21
N LEU A 96 -0.43 -13.92 -12.37
CA LEU A 96 -0.41 -12.65 -11.66
C LEU A 96 -1.66 -12.54 -10.76
N MET A 97 -1.48 -12.07 -9.52
CA MET A 97 -2.61 -11.77 -8.66
C MET A 97 -3.25 -10.44 -9.06
N VAL A 98 -4.55 -10.45 -9.37
CA VAL A 98 -5.34 -9.25 -9.65
C VAL A 98 -6.18 -8.89 -8.44
N ASN A 99 -5.93 -7.71 -7.88
CA ASN A 99 -6.76 -7.13 -6.85
C ASN A 99 -7.98 -6.48 -7.51
N ARG A 100 -9.14 -7.11 -7.34
CA ARG A 100 -10.40 -6.70 -7.95
C ARG A 100 -11.15 -5.62 -7.16
N GLY A 101 -10.60 -5.19 -6.04
CA GLY A 101 -11.15 -4.14 -5.20
C GLY A 101 -11.74 -4.65 -3.89
N TRP A 102 -12.31 -3.71 -3.16
CA TRP A 102 -12.83 -3.89 -1.82
C TRP A 102 -14.34 -4.16 -1.83
N LEU A 103 -14.78 -5.03 -0.90
CA LEU A 103 -16.19 -5.25 -0.58
C LEU A 103 -16.40 -5.26 0.94
N PRO A 104 -17.58 -4.81 1.42
CA PRO A 104 -17.85 -4.71 2.84
C PRO A 104 -18.00 -6.09 3.49
N LEU A 105 -17.60 -6.20 4.76
CA LEU A 105 -17.98 -7.31 5.61
C LEU A 105 -19.50 -7.23 5.89
N VAL A 106 -20.25 -8.22 5.43
CA VAL A 106 -21.69 -8.34 5.69
C VAL A 106 -21.93 -9.48 6.68
N GLY A 107 -22.57 -9.19 7.80
CA GLY A 107 -22.82 -10.21 8.82
C GLY A 107 -21.60 -10.52 9.69
N ASN A 108 -21.10 -11.75 9.62
CA ASN A 108 -19.95 -12.21 10.40
C ASN A 108 -18.88 -12.87 9.51
N ARG A 109 -17.65 -13.00 10.04
CA ARG A 109 -16.49 -13.57 9.33
C ARG A 109 -16.58 -15.08 9.03
N HIS A 110 -17.61 -15.77 9.54
CA HIS A 110 -17.82 -17.20 9.27
C HIS A 110 -18.56 -17.44 7.94
N GLN A 111 -19.21 -16.41 7.42
CA GLN A 111 -19.88 -16.44 6.13
C GLN A 111 -19.13 -15.54 5.16
N LEU A 112 -18.26 -16.15 4.36
CA LEU A 112 -17.49 -15.41 3.36
C LEU A 112 -18.42 -14.99 2.21
N PRO A 113 -18.20 -13.82 1.61
CA PRO A 113 -18.99 -13.36 0.46
C PRO A 113 -18.74 -14.26 -0.76
N ASP A 114 -19.77 -14.42 -1.58
CA ASP A 114 -19.62 -15.00 -2.89
C ASP A 114 -18.95 -13.97 -3.83
N VAL A 115 -17.79 -14.33 -4.33
CA VAL A 115 -16.96 -13.50 -5.22
C VAL A 115 -16.73 -14.16 -6.59
N GLN A 116 -17.39 -15.31 -6.82
CA GLN A 116 -17.29 -16.04 -8.07
C GLN A 116 -17.92 -15.26 -9.24
N PHE A 117 -17.45 -15.56 -10.43
CA PHE A 117 -17.98 -15.04 -11.68
C PHE A 117 -17.58 -16.00 -12.82
N ASP A 118 -18.26 -15.91 -13.94
CA ASP A 118 -17.91 -16.71 -15.12
C ASP A 118 -16.60 -16.18 -15.74
N SER A 119 -15.55 -17.00 -15.66
CA SER A 119 -14.19 -16.69 -16.11
C SER A 119 -13.81 -17.36 -17.42
N GLY A 120 -14.77 -17.98 -18.12
CA GLY A 120 -14.55 -18.97 -19.19
C GLY A 120 -13.78 -18.52 -20.44
N ALA A 121 -13.51 -17.23 -20.65
CA ALA A 121 -12.80 -16.71 -21.79
C ALA A 121 -11.58 -15.88 -21.39
N ALA A 122 -10.54 -15.91 -22.23
CA ALA A 122 -9.44 -14.99 -22.13
C ALA A 122 -9.96 -13.54 -22.32
N LEU A 123 -9.53 -12.64 -21.47
CA LEU A 123 -9.91 -11.24 -21.54
C LEU A 123 -8.68 -10.34 -21.35
N THR A 124 -8.84 -9.12 -21.82
CA THR A 124 -7.84 -8.08 -21.57
C THR A 124 -8.22 -7.32 -20.30
N VAL A 125 -7.27 -7.19 -19.37
CA VAL A 125 -7.40 -6.39 -18.15
C VAL A 125 -6.40 -5.26 -18.13
N THR A 126 -6.81 -4.12 -17.63
CA THR A 126 -5.93 -2.98 -17.42
C THR A 126 -5.88 -2.62 -15.95
N GLY A 127 -4.69 -2.36 -15.46
CA GLY A 127 -4.50 -2.03 -14.05
C GLY A 127 -3.11 -1.52 -13.78
N ARG A 128 -2.85 -1.29 -12.51
CA ARG A 128 -1.60 -0.73 -12.01
C ARG A 128 -0.86 -1.77 -11.17
N LEU A 129 0.43 -1.95 -11.45
CA LEU A 129 1.27 -2.85 -10.66
C LEU A 129 1.54 -2.27 -9.28
N ASP A 130 1.36 -3.07 -8.23
CA ASP A 130 1.74 -2.71 -6.86
C ASP A 130 2.21 -3.93 -6.07
N ASN A 131 2.83 -3.68 -4.93
CA ASN A 131 3.15 -4.74 -3.98
C ASN A 131 1.93 -5.05 -3.11
N LEU A 132 1.87 -6.26 -2.53
CA LEU A 132 0.89 -6.54 -1.49
C LEU A 132 1.07 -5.62 -0.28
N PRO A 133 -0.02 -5.29 0.45
CA PRO A 133 0.08 -4.52 1.67
C PRO A 133 0.95 -5.26 2.72
N VAL A 134 1.91 -4.55 3.30
CA VAL A 134 2.77 -5.08 4.37
C VAL A 134 2.42 -4.40 5.69
N VAL A 135 2.39 -5.17 6.76
CA VAL A 135 2.32 -4.63 8.12
C VAL A 135 3.70 -4.28 8.65
N GLY A 136 3.79 -3.14 9.33
CA GLY A 136 5.05 -2.72 9.99
C GLY A 136 5.49 -3.63 11.15
N ILE A 137 4.57 -4.45 11.70
CA ILE A 137 4.83 -5.41 12.79
C ILE A 137 4.13 -6.72 12.40
N SER A 138 4.85 -7.84 12.45
CA SER A 138 4.41 -9.16 11.97
C SER A 138 3.20 -9.78 12.69
N LEU A 139 2.66 -9.15 13.72
CA LEU A 139 1.51 -9.64 14.50
C LEU A 139 0.19 -9.73 13.69
N GLY A 140 0.12 -9.13 12.51
CA GLY A 140 -1.07 -9.18 11.65
C GLY A 140 -0.98 -10.18 10.49
N HIS A 141 0.16 -10.87 10.32
CA HIS A 141 0.34 -11.83 9.24
C HIS A 141 -0.40 -13.15 9.54
N VAL A 142 -1.37 -13.48 8.71
CA VAL A 142 -2.11 -14.74 8.76
C VAL A 142 -2.14 -15.34 7.35
N PRO A 143 -1.33 -16.36 7.07
CA PRO A 143 -1.30 -17.01 5.76
C PRO A 143 -2.62 -17.75 5.49
N PRO A 144 -2.95 -18.00 4.20
CA PRO A 144 -4.11 -18.80 3.83
C PRO A 144 -4.03 -20.19 4.46
N GLN A 145 -5.12 -20.65 5.10
CA GLN A 145 -5.12 -21.94 5.79
C GLN A 145 -5.09 -23.12 4.79
N PRO A 146 -4.18 -24.10 4.96
CA PRO A 146 -4.19 -25.31 4.15
C PRO A 146 -5.51 -26.08 4.30
N GLY A 147 -6.05 -26.62 3.19
CA GLY A 147 -7.28 -27.40 3.20
C GLY A 147 -8.59 -26.64 3.45
N SER A 148 -8.55 -25.31 3.67
CA SER A 148 -9.77 -24.50 3.72
C SER A 148 -10.45 -24.45 2.34
N GLN A 149 -11.78 -24.29 2.37
CA GLN A 149 -12.56 -24.06 1.16
C GLN A 149 -12.21 -22.70 0.54
N TRP A 150 -12.44 -22.58 -0.76
CA TRP A 150 -12.34 -21.32 -1.47
C TRP A 150 -13.63 -20.50 -1.36
N PRO A 151 -13.55 -19.17 -1.31
CA PRO A 151 -12.33 -18.34 -1.26
C PRO A 151 -11.57 -18.48 0.05
N LYS A 152 -10.22 -18.36 0.03
CA LYS A 152 -9.38 -18.43 1.23
C LYS A 152 -9.23 -17.08 1.90
N LEU A 153 -9.51 -17.02 3.21
CA LEU A 153 -9.30 -15.84 4.03
C LEU A 153 -7.83 -15.73 4.45
N THR A 154 -7.26 -14.54 4.36
CA THR A 154 -5.88 -14.25 4.76
C THR A 154 -5.71 -12.80 5.21
N SER A 155 -4.70 -12.50 6.01
CA SER A 155 -4.36 -11.13 6.42
C SER A 155 -2.90 -10.86 6.16
N PHE A 156 -2.60 -9.81 5.40
CA PHE A 156 -1.24 -9.40 5.04
C PHE A 156 -0.34 -10.55 4.57
N PRO A 157 -0.78 -11.37 3.61
CA PRO A 157 0.03 -12.48 3.08
C PRO A 157 1.22 -11.95 2.28
N THR A 158 2.24 -12.78 2.15
CA THR A 158 3.27 -12.62 1.13
C THR A 158 2.84 -13.30 -0.18
N MET A 159 3.47 -12.95 -1.30
CA MET A 159 3.24 -13.69 -2.57
C MET A 159 3.64 -15.16 -2.45
N ALA A 160 4.64 -15.46 -1.62
CA ALA A 160 5.03 -16.85 -1.34
C ALA A 160 3.91 -17.64 -0.63
N ASP A 161 3.22 -17.03 0.34
CA ASP A 161 2.08 -17.67 1.01
C ASP A 161 0.93 -17.98 0.03
N LEU A 162 0.63 -17.00 -0.85
CA LEU A 162 -0.41 -17.17 -1.87
C LEU A 162 -0.01 -18.23 -2.88
N SER A 163 1.26 -18.25 -3.33
CA SER A 163 1.81 -19.25 -4.25
C SER A 163 1.71 -20.66 -3.67
N VAL A 164 2.10 -20.85 -2.41
CA VAL A 164 1.98 -22.14 -1.72
C VAL A 164 0.52 -22.59 -1.60
N ALA A 165 -0.38 -21.65 -1.25
CA ALA A 165 -1.81 -21.96 -1.09
C ALA A 165 -2.53 -22.24 -2.41
N LEU A 166 -2.06 -21.64 -3.53
CA LEU A 166 -2.57 -21.85 -4.88
C LEU A 166 -1.96 -23.11 -5.53
N GLY A 167 -0.73 -23.48 -5.14
CA GLY A 167 0.00 -24.62 -5.71
C GLY A 167 0.75 -24.31 -7.01
N GLU A 168 0.89 -23.01 -7.36
CA GLU A 168 1.62 -22.57 -8.56
C GLU A 168 2.43 -21.30 -8.29
N PRO A 169 3.52 -21.05 -9.03
CA PRO A 169 4.31 -19.84 -8.88
C PRO A 169 3.51 -18.60 -9.28
N LEU A 170 3.65 -17.55 -8.48
CA LEU A 170 3.05 -16.24 -8.71
C LEU A 170 4.11 -15.20 -9.02
N ASP A 171 3.75 -14.21 -9.82
CA ASP A 171 4.56 -13.02 -10.01
C ASP A 171 4.73 -12.27 -8.67
N SER A 172 5.80 -11.52 -8.52
CA SER A 172 6.16 -10.82 -7.28
C SER A 172 5.19 -9.69 -6.89
N ARG A 173 4.42 -9.18 -7.85
CA ARG A 173 3.49 -8.06 -7.68
C ARG A 173 2.05 -8.45 -7.93
N GLN A 174 1.14 -7.61 -7.44
CA GLN A 174 -0.28 -7.67 -7.80
C GLN A 174 -0.61 -6.60 -8.84
N LEU A 175 -1.71 -6.80 -9.57
CA LEU A 175 -2.33 -5.83 -10.43
C LEU A 175 -3.54 -5.21 -9.71
N LEU A 176 -3.50 -3.94 -9.41
CA LEU A 176 -4.66 -3.17 -8.95
C LEU A 176 -5.55 -2.90 -10.15
N LEU A 177 -6.70 -3.55 -10.23
CA LEU A 177 -7.61 -3.48 -11.37
C LEU A 177 -8.16 -2.06 -11.55
N ASN A 178 -8.16 -1.52 -12.76
CA ASN A 178 -8.69 -0.18 -13.02
C ASN A 178 -10.21 -0.08 -12.74
N PRO A 179 -10.70 1.09 -12.29
CA PRO A 179 -12.13 1.27 -11.98
C PRO A 179 -13.11 0.94 -13.11
N GLY A 180 -12.70 1.13 -14.36
CA GLY A 180 -13.55 0.85 -15.54
C GLY A 180 -13.60 -0.61 -15.99
N GLU A 181 -12.74 -1.49 -15.46
CA GLU A 181 -12.66 -2.90 -15.86
C GLU A 181 -13.82 -3.73 -15.29
N PRO A 182 -14.26 -4.79 -16.00
CA PRO A 182 -15.33 -5.66 -15.52
C PRO A 182 -14.93 -6.48 -14.29
N HIS A 183 -15.91 -7.09 -13.63
CA HIS A 183 -15.77 -8.01 -12.49
C HIS A 183 -15.06 -7.41 -11.27
N GLY A 184 -14.97 -6.09 -11.14
CA GLY A 184 -14.37 -5.43 -9.99
C GLY A 184 -15.38 -4.99 -8.94
N PHE A 185 -14.88 -4.78 -7.74
CA PHE A 185 -15.60 -4.22 -6.59
C PHE A 185 -15.28 -2.72 -6.42
N VAL A 186 -15.32 -2.17 -5.22
CA VAL A 186 -14.92 -0.78 -4.98
C VAL A 186 -13.40 -0.63 -5.18
N ARG A 187 -12.99 0.26 -6.08
CA ARG A 187 -11.60 0.42 -6.55
C ARG A 187 -11.16 1.88 -6.48
N GLU A 188 -11.09 2.38 -5.26
CA GLU A 188 -10.58 3.73 -4.96
C GLU A 188 -9.13 3.61 -4.47
N TRP A 189 -8.23 3.31 -5.41
CA TRP A 189 -6.84 3.08 -5.08
C TRP A 189 -6.17 4.36 -4.59
N GLN A 190 -5.68 4.31 -3.36
CA GLN A 190 -4.98 5.40 -2.71
C GLN A 190 -3.67 4.90 -2.11
N LEU A 191 -2.68 5.78 -2.04
CA LEU A 191 -1.46 5.47 -1.32
C LEU A 191 -1.75 5.32 0.17
N ASN A 192 -1.39 4.17 0.72
CA ASN A 192 -1.56 3.89 2.14
C ASN A 192 -0.68 4.81 3.01
N GLY A 193 -1.25 5.27 4.11
CA GLY A 193 -0.57 6.05 5.14
C GLY A 193 -0.77 7.56 5.02
N PHE A 194 0.00 8.27 5.82
CA PHE A 194 -0.11 9.73 5.87
C PHE A 194 0.51 10.36 4.61
N GLY A 195 -0.24 11.26 3.98
CA GLY A 195 0.26 12.05 2.86
C GLY A 195 1.41 12.99 3.25
N PRO A 196 2.14 13.52 2.24
CA PRO A 196 3.33 14.36 2.46
C PRO A 196 3.04 15.61 3.31
N GLY A 197 1.84 16.17 3.20
CA GLY A 197 1.44 17.37 3.95
C GLY A 197 1.50 17.22 5.46
N ARG A 198 1.15 16.03 6.01
CA ARG A 198 1.25 15.78 7.46
C ARG A 198 2.70 15.79 7.95
N HIS A 199 3.60 15.17 7.22
CA HIS A 199 5.03 15.17 7.54
C HIS A 199 5.61 16.59 7.46
N LEU A 200 5.21 17.37 6.46
CA LEU A 200 5.63 18.77 6.34
C LEU A 200 5.14 19.62 7.53
N SER A 201 3.89 19.46 7.96
CA SER A 201 3.36 20.14 9.15
C SER A 201 4.16 19.83 10.41
N TYR A 202 4.53 18.56 10.63
CA TYR A 202 5.39 18.19 11.76
C TYR A 202 6.81 18.76 11.62
N ALA A 203 7.39 18.82 10.42
CA ALA A 203 8.69 19.46 10.23
C ALA A 203 8.67 20.94 10.67
N VAL A 204 7.65 21.68 10.24
CA VAL A 204 7.46 23.08 10.64
C VAL A 204 7.29 23.22 12.15
N GLN A 205 6.54 22.34 12.81
CA GLN A 205 6.38 22.35 14.27
C GLN A 205 7.72 22.14 14.99
N TRP A 206 8.51 21.18 14.58
CA TRP A 206 9.81 20.89 15.20
C TRP A 206 10.78 22.07 15.04
N TRP A 207 10.83 22.71 13.88
CA TRP A 207 11.64 23.89 13.64
C TRP A 207 11.12 25.11 14.43
N GLY A 208 9.78 25.22 14.59
CA GLY A 208 9.17 26.21 15.46
C GLY A 208 9.61 26.05 16.92
N PHE A 209 9.66 24.81 17.46
CA PHE A 209 10.15 24.55 18.80
C PHE A 209 11.65 24.85 18.94
N ALA A 210 12.46 24.55 17.92
CA ALA A 210 13.88 24.92 17.92
C ALA A 210 14.07 26.45 17.98
N THR A 211 13.31 27.18 17.17
CA THR A 211 13.33 28.66 17.14
C THR A 211 12.89 29.24 18.46
N LEU A 212 11.79 28.75 19.06
CA LEU A 212 11.30 29.19 20.34
C LEU A 212 12.34 28.95 21.46
N ALA A 213 12.96 27.77 21.48
CA ALA A 213 14.00 27.43 22.45
C ALA A 213 15.20 28.39 22.34
N LEU A 214 15.60 28.72 21.11
CA LEU A 214 16.71 29.65 20.82
C LEU A 214 16.37 31.07 21.30
N VAL A 215 15.16 31.57 21.00
CA VAL A 215 14.70 32.89 21.39
C VAL A 215 14.61 33.03 22.92
N LEU A 216 14.01 32.04 23.61
CA LEU A 216 13.92 32.01 25.05
C LEU A 216 15.30 31.93 25.70
N TYR A 217 16.20 31.16 25.16
CA TYR A 217 17.58 31.08 25.66
C TYR A 217 18.30 32.42 25.53
N GLY A 218 18.19 33.10 24.39
CA GLY A 218 18.75 34.42 24.15
C GLY A 218 18.18 35.46 25.12
N TYR A 219 16.85 35.49 25.26
CA TYR A 219 16.15 36.42 26.16
C TYR A 219 16.58 36.25 27.63
N LEU A 220 16.61 35.02 28.14
CA LEU A 220 17.01 34.71 29.52
C LEU A 220 18.47 35.06 29.82
N ASN A 221 19.37 34.84 28.86
CA ASN A 221 20.76 35.20 29.04
C ASN A 221 20.97 36.72 28.98
N TRP A 222 20.25 37.43 28.09
CA TRP A 222 20.29 38.92 28.07
C TRP A 222 19.83 39.52 29.38
N GLN A 223 18.71 39.05 29.94
CA GLN A 223 18.25 39.53 31.27
C GLN A 223 19.27 39.27 32.39
N ARG A 224 20.02 38.16 32.34
CA ARG A 224 21.05 37.88 33.34
C ARG A 224 22.29 38.75 33.21
N SER A 225 22.64 39.17 31.99
CA SER A 225 23.77 40.06 31.70
C SER A 225 23.44 41.53 32.02
N ALA A 226 22.16 41.88 32.10
CA ALA A 226 21.69 43.26 32.40
C ALA A 226 21.46 43.51 33.91
N ARG A 227 21.66 42.48 34.74
CA ARG A 227 21.62 42.58 36.22
C ARG A 227 23.04 42.47 36.79
#